data_0de5320413f25c5694e022764b37c1f3
#
_entry.id   0de5320413f25c5694e022764b37c1f3
#
_cell.length_a   1.000
_cell.length_b   1.000
_cell.length_c   1.000
_cell.angle_alpha   90.00
_cell.angle_beta   90.00
_cell.angle_gamma   90.00
#
_symmetry.space_group_name_H-M   'P 1'
#
loop_
_entity.id
_entity.type
_entity.pdbx_description
1 polymer ?
#
loop_
_entity_poly.entity_id
_entity_poly.type
_entity_poly.pdbx_seq_one_letter_code
_entity_poly.pdbx_strand_id
1 'polypeptide(L)'
;MSFAEQERALFDLLFDTPLREKFIKNPTSALTDYRLSKEELADFLVINPHALALDAKVRVDLILGQWCRNFPLTFSVLSSLNDGLLLLRSLVDSHTMRHAPIARVVVFAQRLRQALIAKPSVPLDELSLIVAILDAELGMATTSESLKKTILTGQYIQPKAISSSDVWLTQPVSIAPYVSAAIIPLSYGLLKKSLCPSLGAELWRYLNKTPLLASGRQQLWQQADTRLLVVKAKVSTLSDSDPTIDHVSLELAEGFASLFEYVNGTMSVQQILQQLQQIGAPASLVQSIKQGFQQLYAAEMIVV
;
A
#
# COMPACT_ATOMS: atom_id res chain seq x y z
N MET A 1 33.88 -16.99 16.29
CA MET A 1 33.70 -15.93 15.28
C MET A 1 32.23 -15.91 14.92
N SER A 2 31.55 -14.79 15.02
CA SER A 2 30.12 -14.70 14.76
C SER A 2 29.90 -13.88 13.49
N PHE A 3 29.99 -14.52 12.32
CA PHE A 3 29.59 -13.94 11.04
C PHE A 3 28.24 -13.19 11.14
N ALA A 4 27.35 -13.69 12.00
CA ALA A 4 26.06 -13.04 12.27
C ALA A 4 26.18 -11.62 12.90
N GLU A 5 27.20 -11.35 13.72
CA GLU A 5 27.40 -10.01 14.29
C GLU A 5 27.99 -9.04 13.25
N GLN A 6 28.86 -9.52 12.36
CA GLN A 6 29.33 -8.72 11.22
C GLN A 6 28.19 -8.36 10.27
N GLU A 7 27.37 -9.36 9.87
CA GLU A 7 26.19 -9.10 9.04
C GLU A 7 25.23 -8.12 9.68
N ARG A 8 24.98 -8.28 10.98
CA ARG A 8 24.13 -7.39 11.76
C ARG A 8 24.68 -5.95 11.79
N ALA A 9 25.98 -5.79 12.06
CA ALA A 9 26.65 -4.48 12.09
C ALA A 9 26.59 -3.80 10.72
N LEU A 10 26.91 -4.53 9.64
CA LEU A 10 26.86 -4.01 8.28
C LEU A 10 25.42 -3.66 7.87
N PHE A 11 24.46 -4.51 8.19
CA PHE A 11 23.05 -4.24 7.93
C PHE A 11 22.58 -2.97 8.63
N ASP A 12 22.90 -2.81 9.92
CA ASP A 12 22.52 -1.63 10.67
C ASP A 12 23.22 -0.37 10.14
N LEU A 13 24.50 -0.44 9.77
CA LEU A 13 25.20 0.68 9.12
C LEU A 13 24.55 1.10 7.79
N LEU A 14 23.95 0.17 7.05
CA LEU A 14 23.26 0.48 5.80
C LEU A 14 21.89 1.12 6.02
N PHE A 15 21.15 0.71 7.07
CA PHE A 15 19.76 1.09 7.27
C PHE A 15 19.48 1.94 8.51
N ASP A 16 20.45 2.17 9.38
CA ASP A 16 20.35 3.07 10.53
C ASP A 16 21.20 4.33 10.29
N THR A 17 20.52 5.42 9.96
CA THR A 17 21.20 6.69 9.67
C THR A 17 21.95 7.25 10.89
N PRO A 18 21.37 7.32 12.11
CA PRO A 18 22.09 7.72 13.32
C PRO A 18 23.35 6.90 13.59
N LEU A 19 23.26 5.57 13.45
CA LEU A 19 24.42 4.70 13.63
C LEU A 19 25.50 4.98 12.58
N ARG A 20 25.11 5.12 11.32
CA ARG A 20 26.04 5.46 10.23
C ARG A 20 26.73 6.81 10.44
N GLU A 21 26.01 7.83 10.88
CA GLU A 21 26.60 9.12 11.22
C GLU A 21 27.59 9.03 12.39
N LYS A 22 27.28 8.22 13.40
CA LYS A 22 28.20 7.92 14.51
C LYS A 22 29.44 7.18 13.99
N PHE A 23 29.27 6.21 13.10
CA PHE A 23 30.36 5.46 12.47
C PHE A 23 31.29 6.38 11.66
N ILE A 24 30.73 7.29 10.86
CA ILE A 24 31.52 8.26 10.09
C ILE A 24 32.42 9.12 11.02
N LYS A 25 31.91 9.50 12.19
CA LYS A 25 32.65 10.32 13.17
C LYS A 25 33.64 9.51 13.99
N ASN A 26 33.26 8.35 14.46
CA ASN A 26 34.06 7.46 15.27
C ASN A 26 33.66 6.01 15.09
N PRO A 27 34.29 5.28 14.13
CA PRO A 27 33.93 3.91 13.80
C PRO A 27 33.97 2.95 15.00
N THR A 28 35.01 3.03 15.81
CA THR A 28 35.20 2.16 16.98
C THR A 28 34.05 2.34 17.98
N SER A 29 33.70 3.59 18.29
CA SER A 29 32.61 3.90 19.23
C SER A 29 31.24 3.50 18.68
N ALA A 30 31.03 3.52 17.36
CA ALA A 30 29.77 3.11 16.76
C ALA A 30 29.53 1.59 16.83
N LEU A 31 30.58 0.81 16.86
CA LEU A 31 30.53 -0.64 16.81
C LEU A 31 30.66 -1.33 18.18
N THR A 32 30.67 -0.59 19.28
CA THR A 32 30.83 -1.15 20.64
C THR A 32 29.72 -2.11 21.06
N ASP A 33 28.52 -1.95 20.52
CA ASP A 33 27.36 -2.77 20.85
C ASP A 33 27.32 -4.10 20.06
N TYR A 34 28.31 -4.30 19.16
CA TYR A 34 28.46 -5.52 18.38
C TYR A 34 29.64 -6.36 18.91
N ARG A 35 29.41 -7.66 19.03
CA ARG A 35 30.44 -8.60 19.52
C ARG A 35 31.41 -8.99 18.40
N LEU A 36 32.19 -8.01 17.90
CA LEU A 36 33.15 -8.20 16.84
C LEU A 36 34.53 -8.62 17.44
N SER A 37 35.22 -9.54 16.76
CA SER A 37 36.63 -9.82 17.04
C SER A 37 37.51 -8.62 16.63
N LYS A 38 38.79 -8.66 17.01
CA LYS A 38 39.74 -7.61 16.58
C LYS A 38 39.91 -7.55 15.06
N GLU A 39 39.95 -8.71 14.42
CA GLU A 39 40.06 -8.84 12.97
C GLU A 39 38.80 -8.29 12.28
N GLU A 40 37.62 -8.68 12.75
CA GLU A 40 36.35 -8.20 12.23
C GLU A 40 36.19 -6.69 12.39
N LEU A 41 36.59 -6.15 13.53
CA LEU A 41 36.60 -4.71 13.73
C LEU A 41 37.57 -4.00 12.78
N ALA A 42 38.75 -4.57 12.54
CA ALA A 42 39.71 -4.03 11.58
C ALA A 42 39.14 -3.94 10.16
N ASP A 43 38.36 -4.94 9.73
CA ASP A 43 37.66 -4.93 8.43
C ASP A 43 36.67 -3.77 8.32
N PHE A 44 35.94 -3.45 9.39
CA PHE A 44 35.07 -2.28 9.40
C PHE A 44 35.83 -0.95 9.35
N LEU A 45 37.01 -0.87 10.00
CA LEU A 45 37.80 0.35 10.04
C LEU A 45 38.40 0.76 8.69
N VAL A 46 38.50 -0.16 7.74
CA VAL A 46 38.96 0.13 6.36
C VAL A 46 37.81 0.53 5.42
N ILE A 47 36.57 0.43 5.87
CA ILE A 47 35.41 0.85 5.07
C ILE A 47 35.47 2.35 4.83
N ASN A 48 35.41 2.76 3.55
CA ASN A 48 35.29 4.18 3.21
C ASN A 48 33.91 4.71 3.61
N PRO A 49 33.83 5.69 4.54
CA PRO A 49 32.56 6.22 5.05
C PRO A 49 31.67 6.86 3.96
N HIS A 50 32.28 7.52 2.97
CA HIS A 50 31.51 8.12 1.86
C HIS A 50 30.95 7.06 0.93
N ALA A 51 31.68 6.01 0.63
CA ALA A 51 31.19 4.88 -0.17
C ALA A 51 30.04 4.16 0.56
N LEU A 52 30.16 3.95 1.87
CA LEU A 52 29.10 3.37 2.70
C LEU A 52 27.81 4.24 2.68
N ALA A 53 27.95 5.55 2.84
CA ALA A 53 26.81 6.47 2.79
C ALA A 53 26.13 6.48 1.42
N LEU A 54 26.91 6.40 0.34
CA LEU A 54 26.40 6.32 -1.02
C LEU A 54 25.66 4.99 -1.25
N ASP A 55 26.23 3.86 -0.85
CA ASP A 55 25.61 2.54 -0.99
C ASP A 55 24.30 2.47 -0.19
N ALA A 56 24.28 2.97 1.05
CA ALA A 56 23.07 3.08 1.86
C ALA A 56 21.97 3.89 1.15
N LYS A 57 22.31 5.06 0.60
CA LYS A 57 21.36 5.90 -0.16
C LYS A 57 20.82 5.17 -1.39
N VAL A 58 21.68 4.53 -2.16
CA VAL A 58 21.28 3.79 -3.37
C VAL A 58 20.33 2.65 -3.02
N ARG A 59 20.61 1.90 -1.96
CA ARG A 59 19.73 0.81 -1.50
C ARG A 59 18.35 1.33 -1.06
N VAL A 60 18.30 2.40 -0.28
CA VAL A 60 17.04 3.04 0.13
C VAL A 60 16.24 3.48 -1.10
N ASP A 61 16.86 4.15 -2.06
CA ASP A 61 16.19 4.61 -3.27
C ASP A 61 15.72 3.44 -4.17
N LEU A 62 16.45 2.32 -4.22
CA LEU A 62 16.02 1.11 -4.92
C LEU A 62 14.78 0.48 -4.25
N ILE A 63 14.78 0.37 -2.93
CA ILE A 63 13.66 -0.16 -2.14
C ILE A 63 12.42 0.71 -2.33
N LEU A 64 12.57 2.04 -2.20
CA LEU A 64 11.46 2.97 -2.43
C LEU A 64 10.95 2.91 -3.87
N GLY A 65 11.83 2.73 -4.85
CA GLY A 65 11.43 2.49 -6.24
C GLY A 65 10.58 1.24 -6.42
N GLN A 66 10.87 0.17 -5.68
CA GLN A 66 10.04 -1.03 -5.67
C GLN A 66 8.70 -0.79 -4.98
N TRP A 67 8.70 -0.16 -3.80
CA TRP A 67 7.47 0.11 -3.04
C TRP A 67 6.57 1.18 -3.68
N CYS A 68 7.12 2.05 -4.49
CA CYS A 68 6.36 3.02 -5.29
C CYS A 68 5.35 2.35 -6.26
N ARG A 69 5.50 1.05 -6.56
CA ARG A 69 4.49 0.26 -7.29
C ARG A 69 3.22 0.02 -6.46
N ASN A 70 3.40 -0.14 -5.15
CA ASN A 70 2.29 -0.41 -4.23
C ASN A 70 1.59 0.88 -3.77
N PHE A 71 2.33 2.00 -3.72
CA PHE A 71 1.87 3.29 -3.20
C PHE A 71 2.09 4.45 -4.18
N PRO A 72 1.66 4.33 -5.45
CA PRO A 72 1.99 5.33 -6.46
C PRO A 72 1.38 6.71 -6.16
N LEU A 73 0.12 6.77 -5.71
CA LEU A 73 -0.54 8.02 -5.35
C LEU A 73 0.00 8.61 -4.05
N THR A 74 0.18 7.78 -3.02
CA THR A 74 0.77 8.21 -1.75
C THR A 74 2.13 8.86 -1.97
N PHE A 75 3.03 8.25 -2.76
CA PHE A 75 4.34 8.80 -3.05
C PHE A 75 4.26 10.09 -3.86
N SER A 76 3.37 10.16 -4.85
CA SER A 76 3.15 11.36 -5.65
C SER A 76 2.66 12.53 -4.79
N VAL A 77 1.67 12.30 -3.94
CA VAL A 77 1.13 13.34 -3.05
C VAL A 77 2.18 13.78 -2.02
N LEU A 78 2.89 12.84 -1.40
CA LEU A 78 3.94 13.15 -0.44
C LEU A 78 5.11 13.92 -1.06
N SER A 79 5.40 13.72 -2.35
CA SER A 79 6.44 14.49 -3.03
C SER A 79 6.16 16.00 -3.07
N SER A 80 4.89 16.40 -2.91
CA SER A 80 4.48 17.82 -2.88
C SER A 80 4.52 18.45 -1.48
N LEU A 81 4.73 17.63 -0.44
CA LEU A 81 4.89 18.12 0.93
C LEU A 81 6.34 18.47 1.21
N ASN A 82 6.54 19.50 2.03
CA ASN A 82 7.87 19.79 2.58
C ASN A 82 8.35 18.55 3.32
N ASP A 83 9.56 18.09 3.00
CA ASP A 83 10.19 16.90 3.59
C ASP A 83 9.47 15.57 3.35
N GLY A 84 8.45 15.51 2.48
CA GLY A 84 7.71 14.27 2.22
C GLY A 84 8.60 13.14 1.67
N LEU A 85 9.50 13.43 0.74
CA LEU A 85 10.47 12.45 0.23
C LEU A 85 11.52 12.06 1.28
N LEU A 86 11.89 12.98 2.18
CA LEU A 86 12.79 12.68 3.30
C LEU A 86 12.10 11.76 4.31
N LEU A 87 10.82 12.01 4.60
CA LEU A 87 10.01 11.12 5.44
C LEU A 87 9.97 9.69 4.88
N LEU A 88 9.71 9.54 3.57
CA LEU A 88 9.71 8.21 2.93
C LEU A 88 11.06 7.50 3.11
N ARG A 89 12.18 8.21 2.90
CA ARG A 89 13.52 7.64 3.08
C ARG A 89 13.82 7.26 4.53
N SER A 90 13.39 8.08 5.49
CA SER A 90 13.65 7.82 6.92
C SER A 90 12.95 6.58 7.46
N LEU A 91 11.88 6.12 6.79
CA LEU A 91 11.14 4.92 7.17
C LEU A 91 11.70 3.62 6.57
N VAL A 92 12.65 3.71 5.62
CA VAL A 92 13.43 2.57 5.13
C VAL A 92 14.65 2.39 6.05
N ASP A 93 14.40 2.04 7.28
CA ASP A 93 15.39 1.89 8.33
C ASP A 93 15.59 0.42 8.74
N SER A 94 16.53 0.17 9.64
CA SER A 94 16.83 -1.18 10.14
C SER A 94 15.60 -1.85 10.77
N HIS A 95 14.71 -1.10 11.43
CA HIS A 95 13.48 -1.65 11.99
C HIS A 95 12.58 -2.21 10.89
N THR A 96 12.25 -1.42 9.87
CA THR A 96 11.41 -1.86 8.75
C THR A 96 12.06 -3.02 7.98
N MET A 97 13.37 -2.94 7.76
CA MET A 97 14.08 -3.91 6.93
C MET A 97 14.37 -5.24 7.60
N ARG A 98 14.27 -5.35 8.92
CA ARG A 98 14.39 -6.63 9.65
C ARG A 98 13.17 -7.54 9.53
N HIS A 99 12.03 -7.01 9.12
CA HIS A 99 10.86 -7.84 8.85
C HIS A 99 11.05 -8.71 7.62
N ALA A 100 10.29 -9.81 7.52
CA ALA A 100 10.26 -10.64 6.32
C ALA A 100 9.90 -9.79 5.08
N PRO A 101 10.48 -10.05 3.89
CA PRO A 101 10.27 -9.23 2.69
C PRO A 101 8.81 -8.89 2.41
N ILE A 102 7.93 -9.88 2.54
CA ILE A 102 6.47 -9.76 2.38
C ILE A 102 5.86 -8.73 3.36
N ALA A 103 6.31 -8.74 4.63
CA ALA A 103 5.75 -7.86 5.66
C ALA A 103 6.29 -6.42 5.59
N ARG A 104 7.45 -6.18 4.97
CA ARG A 104 8.11 -4.87 4.94
C ARG A 104 7.23 -3.76 4.38
N VAL A 105 6.50 -4.05 3.33
CA VAL A 105 5.60 -3.10 2.65
C VAL A 105 4.48 -2.65 3.59
N VAL A 106 3.88 -3.59 4.30
CA VAL A 106 2.80 -3.32 5.27
C VAL A 106 3.34 -2.55 6.48
N VAL A 107 4.47 -2.97 7.04
CA VAL A 107 5.13 -2.28 8.17
C VAL A 107 5.50 -0.85 7.79
N PHE A 108 6.09 -0.66 6.62
CA PHE A 108 6.42 0.67 6.10
C PHE A 108 5.18 1.58 6.03
N ALA A 109 4.08 1.09 5.44
CA ALA A 109 2.85 1.88 5.29
C ALA A 109 2.20 2.21 6.63
N GLN A 110 2.18 1.27 7.58
CA GLN A 110 1.68 1.51 8.94
C GLN A 110 2.50 2.59 9.67
N ARG A 111 3.82 2.53 9.56
CA ARG A 111 4.72 3.53 10.14
C ARG A 111 4.59 4.89 9.44
N LEU A 112 4.43 4.90 8.12
CA LEU A 112 4.15 6.12 7.37
C LEU A 112 2.85 6.78 7.83
N ARG A 113 1.78 5.99 8.00
CA ARG A 113 0.51 6.45 8.55
C ARG A 113 0.67 7.10 9.93
N GLN A 114 1.37 6.45 10.83
CA GLN A 114 1.66 6.99 12.17
C GLN A 114 2.47 8.30 12.11
N ALA A 115 3.50 8.33 11.27
CA ALA A 115 4.34 9.51 11.11
C ALA A 115 3.57 10.71 10.51
N LEU A 116 2.64 10.45 9.58
CA LEU A 116 1.77 11.49 9.00
C LEU A 116 0.81 12.06 10.04
N ILE A 117 0.16 11.21 10.83
CA ILE A 117 -0.76 11.63 11.90
C ILE A 117 -0.03 12.45 12.97
N ALA A 118 1.23 12.12 13.26
CA ALA A 118 2.04 12.86 14.23
C ALA A 118 2.63 14.19 13.69
N LYS A 119 2.44 14.51 12.40
CA LYS A 119 3.03 15.68 11.74
C LYS A 119 2.09 16.89 11.80
N PRO A 120 2.30 17.85 12.71
CA PRO A 120 1.39 18.99 12.93
C PRO A 120 1.39 20.02 11.79
N SER A 121 2.31 19.91 10.83
CA SER A 121 2.47 20.87 9.74
C SER A 121 1.56 20.64 8.53
N VAL A 122 0.80 19.52 8.51
CA VAL A 122 -0.15 19.22 7.42
C VAL A 122 -1.56 19.61 7.88
N PRO A 123 -2.31 20.41 7.10
CA PRO A 123 -3.71 20.73 7.42
C PRO A 123 -4.55 19.45 7.57
N LEU A 124 -5.50 19.45 8.52
CA LEU A 124 -6.29 18.25 8.85
C LEU A 124 -7.05 17.65 7.67
N ASP A 125 -7.65 18.51 6.83
CA ASP A 125 -8.39 18.06 5.64
C ASP A 125 -7.46 17.36 4.64
N GLU A 126 -6.27 17.91 4.46
CA GLU A 126 -5.26 17.35 3.58
C GLU A 126 -4.67 16.04 4.16
N LEU A 127 -4.44 16.01 5.47
CA LEU A 127 -3.98 14.81 6.16
C LEU A 127 -4.99 13.67 6.02
N SER A 128 -6.27 13.95 6.21
CA SER A 128 -7.36 12.96 6.08
C SER A 128 -7.39 12.35 4.69
N LEU A 129 -7.19 13.17 3.66
CA LEU A 129 -7.14 12.72 2.28
C LEU A 129 -5.91 11.84 1.99
N ILE A 130 -4.72 12.28 2.45
CA ILE A 130 -3.48 11.51 2.26
C ILE A 130 -3.58 10.15 2.96
N VAL A 131 -4.14 10.14 4.17
CA VAL A 131 -4.35 8.90 4.93
C VAL A 131 -5.35 7.98 4.24
N ALA A 132 -6.46 8.52 3.68
CA ALA A 132 -7.43 7.72 2.94
C ALA A 132 -6.80 7.06 1.69
N ILE A 133 -5.97 7.80 0.95
CA ILE A 133 -5.23 7.25 -0.19
C ILE A 133 -4.26 6.14 0.27
N LEU A 134 -3.49 6.41 1.33
CA LEU A 134 -2.55 5.44 1.88
C LEU A 134 -3.26 4.18 2.37
N ASP A 135 -4.38 4.31 3.08
CA ASP A 135 -5.16 3.17 3.59
C ASP A 135 -5.74 2.34 2.44
N ALA A 136 -6.18 2.98 1.34
CA ALA A 136 -6.62 2.30 0.13
C ALA A 136 -5.48 1.50 -0.53
N GLU A 137 -4.32 2.13 -0.74
CA GLU A 137 -3.15 1.46 -1.34
C GLU A 137 -2.57 0.38 -0.42
N LEU A 138 -2.62 0.57 0.91
CA LEU A 138 -2.25 -0.46 1.88
C LEU A 138 -3.18 -1.67 1.80
N GLY A 139 -4.49 -1.45 1.66
CA GLY A 139 -5.46 -2.52 1.43
C GLY A 139 -5.12 -3.34 0.18
N MET A 140 -4.80 -2.68 -0.93
CA MET A 140 -4.37 -3.33 -2.18
C MET A 140 -3.06 -4.13 -1.99
N ALA A 141 -2.07 -3.54 -1.34
CA ALA A 141 -0.80 -4.21 -1.07
C ALA A 141 -0.99 -5.45 -0.18
N THR A 142 -1.78 -5.34 0.87
CA THR A 142 -2.06 -6.43 1.81
C THR A 142 -2.78 -7.60 1.12
N THR A 143 -3.77 -7.32 0.27
CA THR A 143 -4.49 -8.37 -0.48
C THR A 143 -3.58 -9.05 -1.51
N SER A 144 -2.71 -8.28 -2.17
CA SER A 144 -1.72 -8.84 -3.10
C SER A 144 -0.73 -9.76 -2.39
N GLU A 145 -0.20 -9.34 -1.25
CA GLU A 145 0.74 -10.14 -0.47
C GLU A 145 0.09 -11.40 0.10
N SER A 146 -1.17 -11.31 0.54
CA SER A 146 -1.95 -12.46 0.97
C SER A 146 -2.15 -13.46 -0.17
N LEU A 147 -2.51 -12.98 -1.37
CA LEU A 147 -2.68 -13.82 -2.55
C LEU A 147 -1.35 -14.48 -2.96
N LYS A 148 -0.25 -13.72 -3.02
CA LYS A 148 1.09 -14.28 -3.29
C LYS A 148 1.47 -15.36 -2.30
N LYS A 149 1.27 -15.12 -1.01
CA LYS A 149 1.55 -16.10 0.04
C LYS A 149 0.76 -17.39 -0.18
N THR A 150 -0.53 -17.28 -0.52
CA THR A 150 -1.41 -18.44 -0.77
C THR A 150 -0.93 -19.24 -1.99
N ILE A 151 -0.47 -18.58 -3.05
CA ILE A 151 0.11 -19.24 -4.23
C ILE A 151 1.40 -19.98 -3.85
N LEU A 152 2.34 -19.29 -3.20
CA LEU A 152 3.64 -19.86 -2.84
C LEU A 152 3.54 -21.01 -1.83
N THR A 153 2.47 -21.07 -1.03
CA THR A 153 2.20 -22.20 -0.12
C THR A 153 1.39 -23.33 -0.76
N GLY A 154 1.05 -23.23 -2.04
CA GLY A 154 0.26 -24.23 -2.76
C GLY A 154 -1.21 -24.32 -2.32
N GLN A 155 -1.69 -23.30 -1.58
CA GLN A 155 -3.07 -23.25 -1.08
C GLN A 155 -4.03 -22.48 -2.00
N TYR A 156 -3.52 -21.95 -3.12
CA TYR A 156 -4.33 -21.20 -4.06
C TYR A 156 -5.28 -22.11 -4.82
N ILE A 157 -6.57 -21.83 -4.70
CA ILE A 157 -7.63 -22.48 -5.47
C ILE A 157 -8.11 -21.47 -6.51
N GLN A 158 -8.00 -21.83 -7.79
CA GLN A 158 -8.49 -20.96 -8.85
C GLN A 158 -10.02 -20.79 -8.72
N PRO A 159 -10.51 -19.54 -8.70
CA PRO A 159 -11.94 -19.29 -8.63
C PRO A 159 -12.68 -19.99 -9.79
N LYS A 160 -13.83 -20.61 -9.48
CA LYS A 160 -14.70 -21.16 -10.53
C LYS A 160 -15.33 -20.02 -11.31
N ALA A 161 -15.52 -20.22 -12.60
CA ALA A 161 -16.22 -19.25 -13.44
C ALA A 161 -17.61 -18.95 -12.87
N ILE A 162 -17.98 -17.67 -12.84
CA ILE A 162 -19.27 -17.20 -12.35
C ILE A 162 -20.37 -17.70 -13.27
N SER A 163 -21.43 -18.25 -12.68
CA SER A 163 -22.66 -18.60 -13.41
C SER A 163 -23.37 -17.32 -13.84
N SER A 164 -23.79 -17.26 -15.11
CA SER A 164 -24.56 -16.12 -15.66
C SER A 164 -26.02 -16.08 -15.21
N SER A 165 -26.46 -16.99 -14.33
CA SER A 165 -27.84 -17.05 -13.82
C SER A 165 -28.09 -16.03 -12.72
N ASP A 166 -29.28 -15.43 -12.63
CA ASP A 166 -29.70 -14.48 -11.59
C ASP A 166 -29.85 -15.11 -10.18
N VAL A 167 -29.50 -16.38 -10.04
CA VAL A 167 -29.58 -17.15 -8.77
C VAL A 167 -28.76 -16.46 -7.65
N TRP A 168 -27.69 -15.76 -8.00
CA TRP A 168 -26.85 -15.02 -7.04
C TRP A 168 -27.62 -13.94 -6.26
N LEU A 169 -28.73 -13.39 -6.81
CA LEU A 169 -29.54 -12.39 -6.13
C LEU A 169 -30.24 -12.92 -4.88
N THR A 170 -30.54 -14.21 -4.86
CA THR A 170 -31.32 -14.87 -3.79
C THR A 170 -30.46 -15.61 -2.79
N GLN A 171 -29.18 -15.76 -3.04
CA GLN A 171 -28.24 -16.41 -2.12
C GLN A 171 -27.51 -15.39 -1.24
N PRO A 172 -27.14 -15.74 0.00
CA PRO A 172 -26.32 -14.90 0.84
C PRO A 172 -25.01 -14.53 0.16
N VAL A 173 -24.64 -13.24 0.21
CA VAL A 173 -23.42 -12.73 -0.44
C VAL A 173 -22.34 -12.41 0.58
N SER A 174 -21.11 -12.74 0.23
CA SER A 174 -19.93 -12.41 1.01
C SER A 174 -18.86 -11.75 0.15
N ILE A 175 -17.96 -11.01 0.79
CA ILE A 175 -16.80 -10.43 0.11
C ILE A 175 -15.91 -11.58 -0.36
N ALA A 176 -15.50 -11.53 -1.63
CA ALA A 176 -14.59 -12.53 -2.18
C ALA A 176 -13.20 -12.45 -1.54
N PRO A 177 -12.43 -13.55 -1.50
CA PRO A 177 -11.04 -13.51 -1.07
C PRO A 177 -10.22 -12.47 -1.87
N TYR A 178 -9.24 -11.89 -1.20
CA TYR A 178 -8.30 -10.91 -1.78
C TYR A 178 -8.96 -9.64 -2.31
N VAL A 179 -10.06 -9.23 -1.71
CA VAL A 179 -10.74 -7.96 -1.96
C VAL A 179 -10.46 -7.01 -0.80
N SER A 180 -10.14 -5.77 -1.12
CA SER A 180 -10.08 -4.65 -0.18
C SER A 180 -11.09 -3.58 -0.57
N ALA A 181 -11.58 -2.84 0.42
CA ALA A 181 -12.48 -1.72 0.20
C ALA A 181 -12.02 -0.53 1.07
N ALA A 182 -12.09 0.67 0.50
CA ALA A 182 -11.74 1.91 1.19
C ALA A 182 -12.60 3.06 0.68
N ILE A 183 -12.97 3.95 1.59
CA ILE A 183 -13.62 5.22 1.22
C ILE A 183 -12.51 6.20 0.84
N ILE A 184 -12.60 6.76 -0.36
CA ILE A 184 -11.66 7.76 -0.85
C ILE A 184 -12.43 9.02 -1.28
N PRO A 185 -11.90 10.22 -0.97
CA PRO A 185 -12.61 11.47 -1.24
C PRO A 185 -12.59 11.92 -2.70
N LEU A 186 -11.97 11.12 -3.58
CA LEU A 186 -11.81 11.39 -5.02
C LEU A 186 -11.73 10.07 -5.80
N SER A 187 -12.03 10.12 -7.11
CA SER A 187 -11.79 8.97 -7.97
C SER A 187 -10.30 8.58 -7.99
N TYR A 188 -10.00 7.36 -7.56
CA TYR A 188 -8.65 6.78 -7.57
C TYR A 188 -8.06 6.73 -8.97
N GLY A 189 -8.88 6.35 -9.95
CA GLY A 189 -8.47 6.28 -11.36
C GLY A 189 -8.09 7.64 -11.92
N LEU A 190 -8.86 8.69 -11.63
CA LEU A 190 -8.53 10.05 -12.05
C LEU A 190 -7.27 10.57 -11.36
N LEU A 191 -7.14 10.37 -10.05
CA LEU A 191 -5.93 10.74 -9.31
C LEU A 191 -4.69 10.05 -9.90
N LYS A 192 -4.76 8.74 -10.12
CA LYS A 192 -3.66 7.98 -10.69
C LYS A 192 -3.26 8.48 -12.07
N LYS A 193 -4.23 8.76 -12.95
CA LYS A 193 -3.97 9.32 -14.28
C LYS A 193 -3.32 10.71 -14.20
N SER A 194 -3.72 11.54 -13.24
CA SER A 194 -3.25 12.92 -13.12
C SER A 194 -1.90 13.03 -12.42
N LEU A 195 -1.62 12.17 -11.42
CA LEU A 195 -0.47 12.32 -10.53
C LEU A 195 0.65 11.29 -10.77
N CYS A 196 0.37 10.21 -11.52
CA CYS A 196 1.32 9.13 -11.73
C CYS A 196 1.65 8.98 -13.23
N PRO A 197 2.55 9.81 -13.79
CA PRO A 197 2.92 9.74 -15.21
C PRO A 197 3.66 8.45 -15.58
N SER A 198 4.16 7.72 -14.58
CA SER A 198 4.86 6.44 -14.72
C SER A 198 4.60 5.56 -13.49
N LEU A 199 5.21 4.39 -13.39
CA LEU A 199 5.01 3.45 -12.29
C LEU A 199 6.34 2.97 -11.69
N GLY A 200 6.29 2.56 -10.43
CA GLY A 200 7.39 1.90 -9.73
C GLY A 200 8.68 2.75 -9.70
N ALA A 201 9.79 2.16 -10.07
CA ALA A 201 11.10 2.81 -10.03
C ALA A 201 11.21 4.04 -10.96
N GLU A 202 10.45 4.07 -12.06
CA GLU A 202 10.41 5.23 -12.95
C GLU A 202 9.66 6.38 -12.31
N LEU A 203 8.52 6.11 -11.67
CA LEU A 203 7.78 7.11 -10.91
C LEU A 203 8.64 7.66 -9.77
N TRP A 204 9.32 6.78 -8.99
CA TRP A 204 10.21 7.23 -7.93
C TRP A 204 11.32 8.17 -8.43
N ARG A 205 11.97 7.81 -9.57
CA ARG A 205 12.98 8.67 -10.19
C ARG A 205 12.40 9.99 -10.68
N TYR A 206 11.19 9.97 -11.23
CA TYR A 206 10.49 11.18 -11.67
C TYR A 206 10.21 12.11 -10.49
N LEU A 207 9.60 11.62 -9.40
CA LEU A 207 9.26 12.40 -8.21
C LEU A 207 10.48 13.03 -7.53
N ASN A 208 11.63 12.36 -7.57
CA ASN A 208 12.88 12.92 -7.05
C ASN A 208 13.43 14.08 -7.87
N LYS A 209 13.12 14.15 -9.16
CA LYS A 209 13.58 15.23 -10.08
C LYS A 209 12.53 16.33 -10.19
N THR A 210 11.27 15.97 -10.20
CA THR A 210 10.15 16.86 -10.45
C THR A 210 9.03 16.56 -9.43
N PRO A 211 9.16 17.06 -8.19
CA PRO A 211 8.10 16.89 -7.19
C PRO A 211 6.80 17.53 -7.68
N LEU A 212 5.68 16.94 -7.25
CA LEU A 212 4.36 17.49 -7.55
C LEU A 212 4.23 18.91 -6.97
N LEU A 213 3.70 19.84 -7.74
CA LEU A 213 3.45 21.20 -7.25
C LEU A 213 2.22 21.23 -6.33
N ALA A 214 2.31 21.97 -5.23
CA ALA A 214 1.20 22.14 -4.28
C ALA A 214 -0.07 22.69 -4.93
N SER A 215 0.06 23.63 -5.90
CA SER A 215 -1.08 24.19 -6.65
C SER A 215 -1.84 23.14 -7.46
N GLY A 216 -1.16 22.22 -8.12
CA GLY A 216 -1.79 21.12 -8.87
C GLY A 216 -2.58 20.20 -7.95
N ARG A 217 -2.06 19.92 -6.75
CA ARG A 217 -2.74 19.15 -5.72
C ARG A 217 -4.04 19.84 -5.26
N GLN A 218 -3.99 21.13 -4.91
CA GLN A 218 -5.16 21.88 -4.42
C GLN A 218 -6.32 21.90 -5.41
N GLN A 219 -6.04 22.02 -6.70
CA GLN A 219 -7.09 21.98 -7.74
C GLN A 219 -7.82 20.62 -7.78
N LEU A 220 -7.10 19.52 -7.56
CA LEU A 220 -7.71 18.20 -7.50
C LEU A 220 -8.60 18.04 -6.27
N TRP A 221 -8.20 18.60 -5.11
CA TRP A 221 -8.96 18.51 -3.85
C TRP A 221 -10.30 19.29 -3.90
N GLN A 222 -10.41 20.31 -4.72
CA GLN A 222 -11.65 21.07 -4.89
C GLN A 222 -12.75 20.29 -5.62
N GLN A 223 -12.41 19.16 -6.26
CA GLN A 223 -13.36 18.28 -6.98
C GLN A 223 -13.75 17.06 -6.14
N ALA A 224 -13.81 17.21 -4.81
CA ALA A 224 -14.12 16.10 -3.91
C ALA A 224 -15.46 15.44 -4.30
N ASP A 225 -15.38 14.14 -4.60
CA ASP A 225 -16.51 13.26 -4.89
C ASP A 225 -16.20 11.92 -4.21
N THR A 226 -16.62 11.80 -2.97
CA THR A 226 -16.34 10.65 -2.11
C THR A 226 -16.90 9.37 -2.72
N ARG A 227 -16.07 8.34 -2.80
CA ARG A 227 -16.41 7.06 -3.40
C ARG A 227 -15.96 5.89 -2.53
N LEU A 228 -16.65 4.79 -2.66
CA LEU A 228 -16.16 3.49 -2.20
C LEU A 228 -15.32 2.88 -3.31
N LEU A 229 -14.03 2.78 -3.08
CA LEU A 229 -13.10 2.02 -3.94
C LEU A 229 -13.07 0.58 -3.46
N VAL A 230 -13.46 -0.35 -4.33
CA VAL A 230 -13.34 -1.80 -4.11
C VAL A 230 -12.31 -2.34 -5.09
N VAL A 231 -11.33 -3.07 -4.57
CA VAL A 231 -10.22 -3.61 -5.37
C VAL A 231 -10.04 -5.09 -5.08
N LYS A 232 -9.95 -5.88 -6.14
CA LYS A 232 -9.62 -7.31 -6.08
C LYS A 232 -8.22 -7.55 -6.65
N ALA A 233 -7.38 -8.22 -5.87
CA ALA A 233 -6.13 -8.78 -6.38
C ALA A 233 -6.41 -10.03 -7.21
N LYS A 234 -5.81 -10.11 -8.41
CA LYS A 234 -6.00 -11.20 -9.36
C LYS A 234 -4.65 -11.68 -9.89
N VAL A 235 -4.50 -12.99 -10.03
CA VAL A 235 -3.32 -13.57 -10.66
C VAL A 235 -3.35 -13.27 -12.16
N SER A 236 -2.33 -12.58 -12.67
CA SER A 236 -2.14 -12.36 -14.11
C SER A 236 -1.20 -13.38 -14.71
N THR A 237 -0.15 -13.76 -13.97
CA THR A 237 0.76 -14.84 -14.39
C THR A 237 1.03 -15.73 -13.19
N LEU A 238 0.72 -17.02 -13.33
CA LEU A 238 1.00 -18.02 -12.32
C LEU A 238 2.46 -18.48 -12.49
N SER A 239 3.27 -18.28 -11.46
CA SER A 239 4.64 -18.76 -11.36
C SER A 239 4.90 -19.26 -9.96
N ASP A 240 5.58 -20.39 -9.83
CA ASP A 240 5.89 -20.98 -8.53
C ASP A 240 6.92 -20.19 -7.74
N SER A 241 7.69 -19.31 -8.40
CA SER A 241 8.73 -18.52 -7.74
C SER A 241 8.38 -17.04 -7.56
N ASP A 242 7.66 -16.44 -8.51
CA ASP A 242 7.25 -15.03 -8.45
C ASP A 242 5.95 -14.80 -9.26
N PRO A 243 4.78 -15.05 -8.67
CA PRO A 243 3.51 -14.81 -9.31
C PRO A 243 3.26 -13.31 -9.52
N THR A 244 2.78 -12.94 -10.70
CA THR A 244 2.39 -11.57 -11.01
C THR A 244 0.94 -11.34 -10.61
N ILE A 245 0.70 -10.30 -9.81
CA ILE A 245 -0.63 -9.91 -9.31
C ILE A 245 -1.02 -8.58 -9.95
N ASP A 246 -2.20 -8.58 -10.58
CA ASP A 246 -2.86 -7.39 -11.07
C ASP A 246 -4.06 -7.03 -10.18
N HIS A 247 -4.59 -5.83 -10.37
CA HIS A 247 -5.75 -5.34 -9.63
C HIS A 247 -6.89 -5.00 -10.59
N VAL A 248 -8.08 -5.46 -10.23
CA VAL A 248 -9.34 -4.98 -10.81
C VAL A 248 -9.97 -4.04 -9.78
N SER A 249 -10.36 -2.84 -10.18
CA SER A 249 -10.96 -1.84 -9.29
C SER A 249 -12.32 -1.40 -9.79
N LEU A 250 -13.23 -1.17 -8.84
CA LEU A 250 -14.53 -0.52 -9.06
C LEU A 250 -14.65 0.66 -8.10
N GLU A 251 -15.22 1.75 -8.60
CA GLU A 251 -15.54 2.92 -7.79
C GLU A 251 -17.07 3.07 -7.75
N LEU A 252 -17.62 2.94 -6.56
CA LEU A 252 -19.05 3.03 -6.29
C LEU A 252 -19.35 4.32 -5.53
N ALA A 253 -20.61 4.80 -5.57
CA ALA A 253 -21.03 5.96 -4.78
C ALA A 253 -20.80 5.72 -3.28
N GLU A 254 -20.49 6.78 -2.52
CA GLU A 254 -20.19 6.72 -1.08
C GLU A 254 -21.25 5.96 -0.28
N GLY A 255 -22.54 6.19 -0.59
CA GLY A 255 -23.66 5.50 0.08
C GLY A 255 -23.61 3.97 -0.01
N PHE A 256 -22.80 3.42 -0.92
CA PHE A 256 -22.58 1.97 -1.02
C PHE A 256 -21.71 1.43 0.12
N ALA A 257 -20.91 2.27 0.78
CA ALA A 257 -20.02 1.86 1.87
C ALA A 257 -20.79 1.23 3.04
N SER A 258 -21.90 1.86 3.44
CA SER A 258 -22.77 1.35 4.51
C SER A 258 -23.40 0.00 4.16
N LEU A 259 -23.66 -0.25 2.88
CA LEU A 259 -24.25 -1.50 2.41
C LEU A 259 -23.20 -2.63 2.30
N PHE A 260 -21.94 -2.26 2.13
CA PHE A 260 -20.85 -3.23 2.04
C PHE A 260 -20.65 -4.01 3.34
N GLU A 261 -21.07 -3.46 4.48
CA GLU A 261 -21.07 -4.15 5.78
C GLU A 261 -22.04 -5.35 5.83
N TYR A 262 -23.10 -5.32 5.01
CA TYR A 262 -24.07 -6.43 4.91
C TYR A 262 -23.60 -7.56 3.99
N VAL A 263 -22.46 -7.38 3.29
CA VAL A 263 -21.86 -8.40 2.43
C VAL A 263 -20.96 -9.34 3.26
N ASN A 264 -21.57 -10.01 4.21
CA ASN A 264 -20.88 -10.84 5.21
C ASN A 264 -21.34 -12.31 5.23
N GLY A 265 -22.07 -12.74 4.20
CA GLY A 265 -22.59 -14.11 4.09
C GLY A 265 -23.92 -14.36 4.81
N THR A 266 -24.55 -13.32 5.39
CA THR A 266 -25.79 -13.49 6.14
C THR A 266 -27.04 -13.12 5.34
N MET A 267 -26.93 -12.21 4.39
CA MET A 267 -28.04 -11.68 3.60
C MET A 267 -27.81 -11.84 2.11
N SER A 268 -28.90 -12.06 1.38
CA SER A 268 -28.89 -11.98 -0.08
C SER A 268 -29.05 -10.54 -0.56
N VAL A 269 -28.61 -10.24 -1.77
CA VAL A 269 -28.83 -8.92 -2.38
C VAL A 269 -30.32 -8.56 -2.42
N GLN A 270 -31.19 -9.55 -2.72
CA GLN A 270 -32.63 -9.33 -2.72
C GLN A 270 -33.15 -8.87 -1.34
N GLN A 271 -32.68 -9.47 -0.25
CA GLN A 271 -33.04 -9.07 1.10
C GLN A 271 -32.55 -7.66 1.43
N ILE A 272 -31.33 -7.30 1.05
CA ILE A 272 -30.79 -5.95 1.21
C ILE A 272 -31.66 -4.92 0.47
N LEU A 273 -32.03 -5.21 -0.80
CA LEU A 273 -32.87 -4.32 -1.60
C LEU A 273 -34.29 -4.18 -1.01
N GLN A 274 -34.87 -5.26 -0.48
CA GLN A 274 -36.16 -5.23 0.21
C GLN A 274 -36.15 -4.38 1.47
N GLN A 275 -35.10 -4.47 2.28
CA GLN A 275 -34.95 -3.60 3.46
C GLN A 275 -34.87 -2.11 3.07
N LEU A 276 -34.13 -1.78 2.01
CA LEU A 276 -34.08 -0.40 1.51
C LEU A 276 -35.45 0.11 1.08
N GLN A 277 -36.24 -0.72 0.42
CA GLN A 277 -37.61 -0.38 0.04
C GLN A 277 -38.52 -0.17 1.27
N GLN A 278 -38.38 -1.02 2.29
CA GLN A 278 -39.18 -0.91 3.54
C GLN A 278 -38.91 0.38 4.30
N ILE A 279 -37.69 0.89 4.29
CA ILE A 279 -37.32 2.17 4.89
C ILE A 279 -37.65 3.39 4.02
N GLY A 280 -38.31 3.18 2.87
CA GLY A 280 -38.75 4.25 1.97
C GLY A 280 -37.68 4.80 1.04
N ALA A 281 -36.63 4.05 0.74
CA ALA A 281 -35.60 4.47 -0.23
C ALA A 281 -36.21 4.69 -1.63
N PRO A 282 -35.85 5.76 -2.35
CA PRO A 282 -36.33 6.02 -3.72
C PRO A 282 -36.02 4.86 -4.67
N ALA A 283 -36.94 4.56 -5.59
CA ALA A 283 -36.77 3.47 -6.56
C ALA A 283 -35.50 3.62 -7.42
N SER A 284 -35.10 4.86 -7.74
CA SER A 284 -33.86 5.15 -8.45
C SER A 284 -32.61 4.74 -7.65
N LEU A 285 -32.61 4.98 -6.33
CA LEU A 285 -31.51 4.55 -5.46
C LEU A 285 -31.44 3.04 -5.36
N VAL A 286 -32.58 2.34 -5.16
CA VAL A 286 -32.64 0.88 -5.11
C VAL A 286 -32.11 0.26 -6.41
N GLN A 287 -32.46 0.85 -7.56
CA GLN A 287 -31.97 0.40 -8.87
C GLN A 287 -30.46 0.63 -9.02
N SER A 288 -29.95 1.78 -8.60
CA SER A 288 -28.51 2.09 -8.61
C SER A 288 -27.71 1.11 -7.74
N ILE A 289 -28.23 0.78 -6.54
CA ILE A 289 -27.62 -0.20 -5.64
C ILE A 289 -27.62 -1.60 -6.26
N LYS A 290 -28.73 -2.02 -6.89
CA LYS A 290 -28.78 -3.29 -7.61
C LYS A 290 -27.70 -3.36 -8.71
N GLN A 291 -27.53 -2.30 -9.49
CA GLN A 291 -26.49 -2.21 -10.51
C GLN A 291 -25.08 -2.30 -9.91
N GLY A 292 -24.84 -1.63 -8.77
CA GLY A 292 -23.56 -1.72 -8.05
C GLY A 292 -23.24 -3.17 -7.62
N PHE A 293 -24.22 -3.89 -7.07
CA PHE A 293 -24.04 -5.31 -6.74
C PHE A 293 -23.80 -6.18 -7.99
N GLN A 294 -24.46 -5.89 -9.09
CA GLN A 294 -24.20 -6.58 -10.37
C GLN A 294 -22.76 -6.37 -10.85
N GLN A 295 -22.26 -5.15 -10.73
CA GLN A 295 -20.87 -4.83 -11.09
C GLN A 295 -19.88 -5.57 -10.18
N LEU A 296 -20.11 -5.57 -8.86
CA LEU A 296 -19.26 -6.30 -7.90
C LEU A 296 -19.26 -7.81 -8.18
N TYR A 297 -20.41 -8.39 -8.48
CA TYR A 297 -20.52 -9.80 -8.83
C TYR A 297 -19.81 -10.12 -10.14
N ALA A 298 -20.05 -9.33 -11.19
CA ALA A 298 -19.40 -9.50 -12.48
C ALA A 298 -17.86 -9.34 -12.42
N ALA A 299 -17.36 -8.50 -11.49
CA ALA A 299 -15.94 -8.33 -11.20
C ALA A 299 -15.40 -9.40 -10.22
N GLU A 300 -16.23 -10.37 -9.83
CA GLU A 300 -15.88 -11.41 -8.85
C GLU A 300 -15.42 -10.85 -7.49
N MET A 301 -15.89 -9.66 -7.11
CA MET A 301 -15.57 -9.03 -5.84
C MET A 301 -16.46 -9.50 -4.69
N ILE A 302 -17.61 -10.05 -5.02
CA ILE A 302 -18.49 -10.75 -4.10
C ILE A 302 -18.77 -12.17 -4.61
N VAL A 303 -19.04 -13.07 -3.68
CA VAL A 303 -19.36 -14.50 -3.95
C VAL A 303 -20.61 -14.91 -3.19
N VAL A 304 -21.26 -15.97 -3.66
CA VAL A 304 -22.45 -16.62 -3.08
C VAL A 304 -22.13 -18.01 -2.58
#